data_890a6ef4b3d0158edd4e96d41df3ff35
#
_entry.id   890a6ef4b3d0158edd4e96d41df3ff35
#
_cell.length_a   1.000
_cell.length_b   1.000
_cell.length_c   1.000
_cell.angle_alpha   90.00
_cell.angle_beta   90.00
_cell.angle_gamma   90.00
#
_symmetry.space_group_name_H-M   'P 1'
#
loop_
_entity.id
_entity.type
_entity.pdbx_description
1 polymer ?
#
loop_
_entity_poly.entity_id
_entity_poly.type
_entity_poly.pdbx_seq_one_letter_code
_entity_poly.pdbx_strand_id
1 'polypeptide(L)'
;YILGNPHDDGLAIRMGVSAGGATKHMDELFITAAAYPPEVLLTGIIVNKEGKRFVAEDSYHSRTSAFVLEQPEQTAYLIVDEAHTEMPEMPLIRFLDGYETIAEMEAALGIPAGNLAATLERYNKFAAAGEDPDFHKQPEYLAAQDNGPWAVFDLSLGRAMYSGFTIGGLTVSVDGEVQRADGSVVPGLYAAGACASNLAQDGKGYASGTQLGEGSFFGRRAGAHAARRAAKA
;
A
#
# COMPACT_ATOMS: atom_id res chain seq x y z
N TYR A 1 13.08 -3.86 -0.71
CA TYR A 1 13.96 -2.80 -1.25
C TYR A 1 13.53 -1.43 -0.72
N ILE A 2 14.50 -0.53 -0.51
CA ILE A 2 14.25 0.84 -0.08
C ILE A 2 13.96 1.69 -1.31
N LEU A 3 12.80 2.38 -1.32
CA LEU A 3 12.44 3.37 -2.36
C LEU A 3 13.01 4.77 -2.06
N GLY A 4 13.45 5.03 -0.83
CA GLY A 4 14.03 6.30 -0.42
C GLY A 4 15.50 6.45 -0.86
N ASN A 5 16.05 7.63 -0.57
CA ASN A 5 17.47 7.88 -0.76
C ASN A 5 18.27 7.05 0.29
N PRO A 6 19.33 6.30 -0.09
CA PRO A 6 20.13 5.54 0.86
C PRO A 6 20.85 6.38 1.92
N HIS A 7 20.91 7.70 1.74
CA HIS A 7 21.46 8.64 2.72
C HIS A 7 20.41 9.22 3.68
N ASP A 8 19.13 8.87 3.54
CA ASP A 8 18.07 9.26 4.46
C ASP A 8 18.08 8.35 5.69
N ASP A 9 19.04 8.59 6.56
CA ASP A 9 19.36 7.77 7.74
C ASP A 9 18.57 8.14 9.01
N GLY A 10 17.58 9.04 8.90
CA GLY A 10 16.79 9.55 10.01
C GLY A 10 17.50 10.60 10.88
N LEU A 11 18.60 11.21 10.41
CA LEU A 11 19.36 12.22 11.17
C LEU A 11 18.47 13.36 11.63
N ALA A 12 17.60 13.91 10.77
CA ALA A 12 16.71 15.01 11.14
C ALA A 12 15.72 14.63 12.24
N ILE A 13 15.22 13.39 12.25
CA ILE A 13 14.36 12.86 13.33
C ILE A 13 15.17 12.80 14.64
N ARG A 14 16.39 12.23 14.60
CA ARG A 14 17.26 12.16 15.81
C ARG A 14 17.61 13.54 16.36
N MET A 15 17.85 14.53 15.50
CA MET A 15 18.06 15.92 15.92
C MET A 15 16.84 16.48 16.64
N GLY A 16 15.65 16.27 16.12
CA GLY A 16 14.41 16.70 16.76
C GLY A 16 14.17 16.03 18.12
N VAL A 17 14.43 14.73 18.21
CA VAL A 17 14.33 13.96 19.46
C VAL A 17 15.36 14.47 20.48
N SER A 18 16.61 14.76 20.08
CA SER A 18 17.63 15.28 20.99
C SER A 18 17.29 16.66 21.56
N ALA A 19 16.44 17.42 20.85
CA ALA A 19 15.89 18.70 21.33
C ALA A 19 14.63 18.53 22.21
N GLY A 20 14.22 17.29 22.51
CA GLY A 20 13.05 16.97 23.32
C GLY A 20 11.77 16.76 22.53
N GLY A 21 11.82 16.67 21.21
CA GLY A 21 10.67 16.34 20.36
C GLY A 21 10.23 14.90 20.51
N ALA A 22 8.93 14.66 20.40
CA ALA A 22 8.33 13.33 20.32
C ALA A 22 8.25 12.85 18.86
N THR A 23 8.10 11.53 18.69
CA THR A 23 7.85 10.89 17.40
C THR A 23 6.52 10.16 17.40
N LYS A 24 5.97 9.90 16.22
CA LYS A 24 4.77 9.08 16.04
C LYS A 24 4.86 8.26 14.75
N HIS A 25 4.08 7.17 14.68
CA HIS A 25 3.98 6.26 13.53
C HIS A 25 5.34 5.70 13.08
N MET A 26 6.27 5.48 14.02
CA MET A 26 7.64 5.02 13.70
C MET A 26 7.71 3.56 13.30
N ASP A 27 6.66 2.79 13.51
CA ASP A 27 6.44 1.41 13.10
C ASP A 27 5.70 1.30 11.76
N GLU A 28 5.28 2.43 11.20
CA GLU A 28 4.51 2.47 9.96
C GLU A 28 5.40 2.68 8.73
N LEU A 29 5.00 2.02 7.64
CA LEU A 29 5.70 2.11 6.37
C LEU A 29 4.75 2.05 5.17
N PHE A 30 5.14 2.73 4.11
CA PHE A 30 4.63 2.48 2.77
C PHE A 30 5.38 1.28 2.20
N ILE A 31 4.64 0.30 1.68
CA ILE A 31 5.22 -0.81 0.91
C ILE A 31 4.43 -1.05 -0.35
N THR A 32 5.06 -1.57 -1.38
CA THR A 32 4.41 -1.92 -2.62
C THR A 32 5.10 -3.05 -3.36
N ALA A 33 4.27 -3.94 -3.95
CA ALA A 33 4.61 -4.85 -5.03
C ALA A 33 3.50 -4.69 -6.08
N ALA A 34 3.68 -3.75 -7.01
CA ALA A 34 2.65 -3.43 -7.98
C ALA A 34 2.47 -4.57 -9.00
N ALA A 35 1.22 -4.94 -9.24
CA ALA A 35 0.86 -5.93 -10.25
C ALA A 35 0.67 -5.32 -11.65
N TYR A 36 0.56 -4.01 -11.74
CA TYR A 36 0.34 -3.26 -12.98
C TYR A 36 1.40 -2.16 -13.17
N PRO A 37 1.69 -1.63 -14.36
CA PRO A 37 1.09 -2.05 -15.64
C PRO A 37 1.44 -3.49 -16.03
N PRO A 38 0.60 -4.17 -16.84
CA PRO A 38 -0.54 -3.63 -17.58
C PRO A 38 -1.82 -3.54 -16.73
N GLU A 39 -2.69 -2.57 -17.08
CA GLU A 39 -3.90 -2.26 -16.31
C GLU A 39 -4.96 -3.39 -16.36
N VAL A 40 -4.95 -4.20 -17.42
CA VAL A 40 -5.83 -5.35 -17.57
C VAL A 40 -5.73 -6.35 -16.40
N LEU A 41 -4.60 -6.43 -15.73
CA LEU A 41 -4.42 -7.28 -14.55
C LEU A 41 -5.31 -6.86 -13.37
N LEU A 42 -5.78 -5.62 -13.33
CA LEU A 42 -6.72 -5.15 -12.31
C LEU A 42 -8.10 -5.81 -12.46
N THR A 43 -8.42 -6.40 -13.61
CA THR A 43 -9.67 -7.14 -13.80
C THR A 43 -9.68 -8.48 -13.07
N GLY A 44 -8.51 -9.05 -12.77
CA GLY A 44 -8.36 -10.28 -12.00
C GLY A 44 -8.84 -10.18 -10.56
N ILE A 45 -8.63 -11.22 -9.77
CA ILE A 45 -8.92 -11.25 -8.33
C ILE A 45 -7.65 -11.50 -7.52
N ILE A 46 -7.56 -10.88 -6.34
CA ILE A 46 -6.50 -11.16 -5.38
C ILE A 46 -7.08 -11.97 -4.23
N VAL A 47 -6.49 -13.15 -4.01
CA VAL A 47 -6.90 -14.07 -2.96
C VAL A 47 -5.75 -14.40 -2.02
N ASN A 48 -6.09 -14.72 -0.76
CA ASN A 48 -5.13 -15.20 0.23
C ASN A 48 -4.94 -16.74 0.11
N LYS A 49 -4.14 -17.32 1.01
CA LYS A 49 -3.87 -18.75 1.09
C LYS A 49 -5.13 -19.61 1.32
N GLU A 50 -6.21 -19.01 1.84
CA GLU A 50 -7.49 -19.70 2.02
C GLU A 50 -8.40 -19.62 0.78
N GLY A 51 -7.94 -19.00 -0.31
CA GLY A 51 -8.73 -18.79 -1.52
C GLY A 51 -9.78 -17.67 -1.40
N LYS A 52 -9.64 -16.76 -0.45
CA LYS A 52 -10.60 -15.68 -0.18
C LYS A 52 -10.05 -14.34 -0.65
N ARG A 53 -10.86 -13.55 -1.36
CA ARG A 53 -10.59 -12.13 -1.64
C ARG A 53 -10.55 -11.34 -0.32
N PHE A 54 -9.76 -10.27 -0.27
CA PHE A 54 -9.60 -9.45 0.93
C PHE A 54 -9.43 -7.95 0.62
N VAL A 55 -9.44 -7.56 -0.65
CA VAL A 55 -9.25 -6.18 -1.09
C VAL A 55 -9.87 -5.96 -2.46
N ALA A 56 -10.25 -4.72 -2.82
CA ALA A 56 -10.51 -4.35 -4.19
C ALA A 56 -9.17 -4.30 -4.96
N GLU A 57 -9.09 -4.98 -6.08
CA GLU A 57 -7.86 -5.15 -6.86
C GLU A 57 -7.39 -3.86 -7.53
N ASP A 58 -8.31 -2.94 -7.79
CA ASP A 58 -8.08 -1.59 -8.29
C ASP A 58 -7.70 -0.57 -7.18
N SER A 59 -7.58 -1.02 -5.94
CA SER A 59 -7.06 -0.19 -4.86
C SER A 59 -5.64 0.26 -5.14
N TYR A 60 -5.27 1.42 -4.60
CA TYR A 60 -3.89 1.89 -4.67
C TYR A 60 -2.92 0.80 -4.18
N HIS A 61 -1.90 0.51 -4.97
CA HIS A 61 -1.03 -0.67 -4.79
C HIS A 61 -0.38 -0.79 -3.39
N SER A 62 -0.11 0.32 -2.70
CA SER A 62 0.39 0.24 -1.33
C SER A 62 -0.67 -0.20 -0.33
N ARG A 63 -1.93 0.16 -0.56
CA ARG A 63 -3.05 -0.32 0.25
C ARG A 63 -3.22 -1.83 0.06
N THR A 64 -3.20 -2.31 -1.17
CA THR A 64 -3.21 -3.75 -1.47
C THR A 64 -2.07 -4.47 -0.77
N SER A 65 -0.84 -3.94 -0.88
CA SER A 65 0.34 -4.52 -0.24
C SER A 65 0.26 -4.52 1.29
N ALA A 66 -0.27 -3.45 1.91
CA ALA A 66 -0.48 -3.42 3.35
C ALA A 66 -1.49 -4.49 3.81
N PHE A 67 -2.56 -4.73 3.03
CA PHE A 67 -3.50 -5.82 3.32
C PHE A 67 -2.89 -7.21 3.13
N VAL A 68 -1.94 -7.39 2.20
CA VAL A 68 -1.21 -8.67 2.05
C VAL A 68 -0.48 -9.03 3.34
N LEU A 69 0.13 -8.05 4.04
CA LEU A 69 0.82 -8.29 5.31
C LEU A 69 -0.09 -8.83 6.42
N GLU A 70 -1.37 -8.57 6.33
CA GLU A 70 -2.37 -9.04 7.31
C GLU A 70 -2.93 -10.43 6.98
N GLN A 71 -2.62 -10.97 5.78
CA GLN A 71 -3.14 -12.27 5.38
C GLN A 71 -2.37 -13.42 6.03
N PRO A 72 -2.99 -14.60 6.17
CA PRO A 72 -2.32 -15.79 6.68
C PRO A 72 -1.01 -16.05 5.93
N GLU A 73 0.07 -16.24 6.69
CA GLU A 73 1.44 -16.43 6.18
C GLU A 73 1.90 -15.30 5.22
N GLN A 74 1.24 -14.13 5.24
CA GLN A 74 1.50 -13.01 4.34
C GLN A 74 1.49 -13.44 2.86
N THR A 75 0.58 -14.38 2.54
CA THR A 75 0.45 -15.01 1.23
C THR A 75 -0.74 -14.42 0.48
N ALA A 76 -0.50 -14.04 -0.77
CA ALA A 76 -1.52 -13.60 -1.70
C ALA A 76 -1.18 -13.98 -3.14
N TYR A 77 -2.21 -14.25 -3.93
CA TYR A 77 -2.12 -14.59 -5.33
C TYR A 77 -3.05 -13.68 -6.14
N LEU A 78 -2.54 -13.10 -7.22
CA LEU A 78 -3.36 -12.49 -8.26
C LEU A 78 -3.70 -13.57 -9.29
N ILE A 79 -4.97 -13.74 -9.59
CA ILE A 79 -5.51 -14.74 -10.52
C ILE A 79 -6.25 -14.00 -11.62
N VAL A 80 -5.91 -14.28 -12.86
CA VAL A 80 -6.55 -13.74 -14.05
C VAL A 80 -6.81 -14.87 -15.05
N ASP A 81 -7.91 -14.81 -15.77
CA ASP A 81 -8.21 -15.77 -16.83
C ASP A 81 -7.44 -15.46 -18.14
N GLU A 82 -7.52 -16.37 -19.11
CA GLU A 82 -6.79 -16.22 -20.37
C GLU A 82 -7.11 -14.91 -21.10
N ALA A 83 -8.37 -14.48 -21.06
CA ALA A 83 -8.83 -13.29 -21.79
C ALA A 83 -8.22 -11.99 -21.27
N HIS A 84 -7.76 -11.98 -20.01
CA HIS A 84 -7.24 -10.80 -19.30
C HIS A 84 -5.77 -10.97 -18.87
N THR A 85 -5.13 -12.07 -19.28
CA THR A 85 -3.73 -12.33 -18.92
C THR A 85 -2.77 -11.52 -19.79
N GLU A 86 -1.96 -10.71 -19.14
CA GLU A 86 -0.84 -10.00 -19.74
C GLU A 86 0.32 -9.98 -18.75
N MET A 87 1.55 -10.08 -19.24
CA MET A 87 2.71 -10.10 -18.36
C MET A 87 3.02 -8.70 -17.82
N PRO A 88 3.27 -8.55 -16.50
CA PRO A 88 3.65 -7.28 -15.91
C PRO A 88 4.89 -6.67 -16.57
N GLU A 89 4.84 -5.37 -16.86
CA GLU A 89 5.99 -4.64 -17.42
C GLU A 89 7.19 -4.62 -16.45
N MET A 90 6.89 -4.54 -15.15
CA MET A 90 7.92 -4.58 -14.09
C MET A 90 7.84 -5.93 -13.37
N PRO A 91 8.97 -6.63 -13.18
CA PRO A 91 8.99 -7.96 -12.56
C PRO A 91 8.89 -7.87 -11.02
N LEU A 92 7.94 -7.07 -10.51
CA LEU A 92 7.72 -6.92 -9.07
C LEU A 92 6.98 -8.12 -8.47
N ILE A 93 6.15 -8.78 -9.29
CA ILE A 93 5.45 -10.01 -8.93
C ILE A 93 5.90 -11.15 -9.83
N ARG A 94 5.79 -12.38 -9.32
CA ARG A 94 6.28 -13.56 -10.04
C ARG A 94 5.11 -14.31 -10.67
N PHE A 95 5.14 -14.51 -11.98
CA PHE A 95 4.29 -15.51 -12.62
C PHE A 95 4.65 -16.91 -12.08
N LEU A 96 3.66 -17.65 -11.60
CA LEU A 96 3.84 -19.01 -11.08
C LEU A 96 3.58 -20.03 -12.18
N ASP A 97 2.38 -20.07 -12.68
CA ASP A 97 1.95 -21.02 -13.73
C ASP A 97 0.58 -20.63 -14.31
N GLY A 98 0.15 -21.36 -15.34
CA GLY A 98 -1.20 -21.37 -15.88
C GLY A 98 -1.90 -22.69 -15.55
N TYR A 99 -3.19 -22.63 -15.17
CA TYR A 99 -3.96 -23.80 -14.74
C TYR A 99 -5.22 -23.96 -15.56
N GLU A 100 -5.46 -25.18 -16.05
CA GLU A 100 -6.65 -25.51 -16.88
C GLU A 100 -7.94 -25.59 -16.05
N THR A 101 -7.82 -25.91 -14.76
CA THR A 101 -8.96 -26.04 -13.87
C THR A 101 -8.71 -25.38 -12.51
N ILE A 102 -9.79 -24.88 -11.87
CA ILE A 102 -9.72 -24.29 -10.54
C ILE A 102 -9.25 -25.32 -9.50
N ALA A 103 -9.69 -26.58 -9.61
CA ALA A 103 -9.30 -27.64 -8.69
C ALA A 103 -7.79 -27.95 -8.76
N GLU A 104 -7.20 -27.94 -9.96
CA GLU A 104 -5.76 -28.06 -10.16
C GLU A 104 -5.01 -26.88 -9.52
N MET A 105 -5.49 -25.66 -9.72
CA MET A 105 -4.93 -24.44 -9.12
C MET A 105 -5.00 -24.49 -7.58
N GLU A 106 -6.14 -24.87 -6.98
CA GLU A 106 -6.29 -25.06 -5.53
C GLU A 106 -5.26 -26.03 -4.99
N ALA A 107 -5.12 -27.19 -5.63
CA ALA A 107 -4.16 -28.22 -5.23
C ALA A 107 -2.70 -27.72 -5.32
N ALA A 108 -2.33 -27.05 -6.41
CA ALA A 108 -0.97 -26.55 -6.63
C ALA A 108 -0.59 -25.43 -5.66
N LEU A 109 -1.53 -24.54 -5.32
CA LEU A 109 -1.32 -23.41 -4.40
C LEU A 109 -1.51 -23.80 -2.90
N GLY A 110 -1.98 -25.01 -2.63
CA GLY A 110 -2.31 -25.45 -1.26
C GLY A 110 -3.53 -24.72 -0.68
N ILE A 111 -4.42 -24.26 -1.52
CA ILE A 111 -5.71 -23.66 -1.11
C ILE A 111 -6.68 -24.79 -0.76
N PRO A 112 -7.47 -24.67 0.34
CA PRO A 112 -8.47 -25.69 0.67
C PRO A 112 -9.47 -25.91 -0.48
N ALA A 113 -9.69 -27.17 -0.82
CA ALA A 113 -10.53 -27.56 -1.96
C ALA A 113 -11.93 -26.92 -1.92
N GLY A 114 -12.34 -26.32 -3.01
CA GLY A 114 -13.62 -25.64 -3.20
C GLY A 114 -13.66 -24.18 -2.72
N ASN A 115 -12.68 -23.69 -1.99
CA ASN A 115 -12.68 -22.31 -1.48
C ASN A 115 -12.50 -21.29 -2.62
N LEU A 116 -11.51 -21.51 -3.49
CA LEU A 116 -11.27 -20.61 -4.62
C LEU A 116 -12.41 -20.70 -5.63
N ALA A 117 -12.93 -21.91 -5.87
CA ALA A 117 -14.09 -22.11 -6.74
C ALA A 117 -15.30 -21.29 -6.26
N ALA A 118 -15.60 -21.32 -4.95
CA ALA A 118 -16.69 -20.52 -4.35
C ALA A 118 -16.43 -19.02 -4.47
N THR A 119 -15.18 -18.59 -4.29
CA THR A 119 -14.78 -17.17 -4.43
C THR A 119 -14.98 -16.69 -5.87
N LEU A 120 -14.52 -17.43 -6.86
CA LEU A 120 -14.68 -17.11 -8.28
C LEU A 120 -16.16 -17.11 -8.69
N GLU A 121 -16.95 -18.11 -8.27
CA GLU A 121 -18.40 -18.15 -8.53
C GLU A 121 -19.10 -16.90 -7.98
N ARG A 122 -18.77 -16.51 -6.75
CA ARG A 122 -19.32 -15.29 -6.13
C ARG A 122 -18.91 -14.03 -6.89
N TYR A 123 -17.61 -13.88 -7.19
CA TYR A 123 -17.08 -12.74 -7.93
C TYR A 123 -17.69 -12.61 -9.33
N ASN A 124 -17.81 -13.72 -10.06
CA ASN A 124 -18.37 -13.71 -11.41
C ASN A 124 -19.85 -13.29 -11.44
N LYS A 125 -20.61 -13.62 -10.37
CA LYS A 125 -21.98 -13.09 -10.22
C LYS A 125 -21.99 -11.56 -10.04
N PHE A 126 -21.04 -11.02 -9.31
CA PHE A 126 -20.89 -9.57 -9.15
C PHE A 126 -20.46 -8.89 -10.45
N ALA A 127 -19.48 -9.44 -11.13
CA ALA A 127 -19.03 -8.94 -12.43
C ALA A 127 -20.19 -8.92 -13.46
N ALA A 128 -21.01 -9.96 -13.50
CA ALA A 128 -22.21 -10.01 -14.36
C ALA A 128 -23.27 -8.97 -13.97
N ALA A 129 -23.35 -8.59 -12.70
CA ALA A 129 -24.27 -7.55 -12.20
C ALA A 129 -23.71 -6.13 -12.38
N GLY A 130 -22.40 -5.98 -12.69
CA GLY A 130 -21.74 -4.70 -12.87
C GLY A 130 -21.41 -3.97 -11.56
N GLU A 131 -21.42 -4.67 -10.41
CA GLU A 131 -21.07 -4.10 -9.11
C GLU A 131 -20.39 -5.14 -8.21
N ASP A 132 -19.48 -4.68 -7.35
CA ASP A 132 -18.81 -5.51 -6.33
C ASP A 132 -19.23 -5.06 -4.92
N PRO A 133 -20.23 -5.71 -4.32
CA PRO A 133 -20.70 -5.36 -2.97
C PRO A 133 -19.72 -5.75 -1.86
N ASP A 134 -18.74 -6.60 -2.13
CA ASP A 134 -17.77 -7.05 -1.12
C ASP A 134 -16.64 -6.04 -0.89
N PHE A 135 -16.07 -5.49 -1.97
CA PHE A 135 -14.89 -4.62 -1.89
C PHE A 135 -15.02 -3.33 -2.70
N HIS A 136 -16.14 -3.12 -3.40
CA HIS A 136 -16.42 -1.91 -4.18
C HIS A 136 -15.40 -1.65 -5.31
N LYS A 137 -14.95 -2.72 -5.96
CA LYS A 137 -14.14 -2.64 -7.17
C LYS A 137 -14.90 -1.86 -8.25
N GLN A 138 -14.20 -0.94 -8.93
CA GLN A 138 -14.83 -0.08 -9.93
C GLN A 138 -15.39 -0.89 -11.09
N PRO A 139 -16.56 -0.50 -11.67
CA PRO A 139 -17.19 -1.23 -12.76
C PRO A 139 -16.30 -1.44 -13.98
N GLU A 140 -15.39 -0.52 -14.27
CA GLU A 140 -14.44 -0.60 -15.39
C GLU A 140 -13.42 -1.73 -15.26
N TYR A 141 -13.17 -2.22 -14.01
CA TYR A 141 -12.29 -3.35 -13.74
C TYR A 141 -13.06 -4.63 -13.38
N LEU A 142 -14.39 -4.60 -13.42
CA LEU A 142 -15.20 -5.79 -13.18
C LEU A 142 -15.32 -6.62 -14.46
N ALA A 143 -14.54 -7.69 -14.54
CA ALA A 143 -14.62 -8.67 -15.61
C ALA A 143 -14.75 -10.08 -15.01
N ALA A 144 -15.64 -10.91 -15.57
CA ALA A 144 -15.76 -12.29 -15.14
C ALA A 144 -14.44 -13.03 -15.39
N GLN A 145 -14.04 -13.85 -14.43
CA GLN A 145 -12.84 -14.70 -14.48
C GLN A 145 -13.29 -16.16 -14.68
N ASP A 146 -13.92 -16.45 -15.81
CA ASP A 146 -14.59 -17.73 -16.09
C ASP A 146 -14.06 -18.46 -17.32
N ASN A 147 -13.04 -17.92 -17.98
CA ASN A 147 -12.46 -18.46 -19.21
C ASN A 147 -11.01 -18.95 -18.97
N GLY A 148 -10.85 -20.19 -18.48
CA GLY A 148 -9.52 -20.80 -18.33
C GLY A 148 -8.76 -20.99 -19.65
N PRO A 149 -7.44 -21.22 -19.60
CA PRO A 149 -6.63 -21.37 -18.39
C PRO A 149 -6.48 -20.07 -17.57
N TRP A 150 -6.25 -20.22 -16.28
CA TRP A 150 -6.02 -19.08 -15.37
C TRP A 150 -4.54 -18.91 -15.09
N ALA A 151 -4.02 -17.71 -15.29
CA ALA A 151 -2.68 -17.30 -14.87
C ALA A 151 -2.66 -16.90 -13.39
N VAL A 152 -1.61 -17.33 -12.69
CA VAL A 152 -1.39 -16.99 -11.27
C VAL A 152 -0.09 -16.26 -11.10
N PHE A 153 -0.15 -15.11 -10.40
CA PHE A 153 1.01 -14.34 -9.99
C PHE A 153 1.12 -14.30 -8.47
N ASP A 154 2.34 -14.51 -7.96
CA ASP A 154 2.62 -14.52 -6.52
C ASP A 154 2.88 -13.09 -6.02
N LEU A 155 2.04 -12.62 -5.11
CA LEU A 155 2.19 -11.35 -4.40
C LEU A 155 2.68 -11.54 -2.96
N SER A 156 3.01 -12.76 -2.55
CA SER A 156 3.37 -13.06 -1.17
C SER A 156 4.64 -12.31 -0.75
N LEU A 157 4.67 -11.87 0.52
CA LEU A 157 5.87 -11.24 1.09
C LEU A 157 7.08 -12.21 1.02
N GLY A 158 8.22 -11.68 0.59
CA GLY A 158 9.45 -12.46 0.40
C GLY A 158 9.53 -13.26 -0.90
N ARG A 159 8.44 -13.32 -1.69
CA ARG A 159 8.42 -13.93 -3.04
C ARG A 159 8.23 -12.89 -4.14
N ALA A 160 7.32 -11.94 -3.93
CA ALA A 160 7.25 -10.72 -4.74
C ALA A 160 8.33 -9.72 -4.30
N MET A 161 8.72 -8.82 -5.20
CA MET A 161 9.70 -7.78 -4.93
C MET A 161 9.05 -6.57 -4.28
N TYR A 162 8.97 -6.57 -2.96
CA TYR A 162 8.45 -5.43 -2.20
C TYR A 162 9.47 -4.31 -2.10
N SER A 163 9.00 -3.09 -2.30
CA SER A 163 9.75 -1.86 -2.14
C SER A 163 9.01 -0.91 -1.20
N GLY A 164 9.71 -0.09 -0.43
CA GLY A 164 9.05 0.79 0.51
C GLY A 164 9.94 1.83 1.17
N PHE A 165 9.31 2.67 1.98
CA PHE A 165 9.93 3.68 2.84
C PHE A 165 9.11 3.88 4.12
N THR A 166 9.74 4.42 5.16
CA THR A 166 9.08 4.72 6.43
C THR A 166 8.19 5.96 6.34
N ILE A 167 7.10 5.97 7.08
CA ILE A 167 6.12 7.08 7.12
C ILE A 167 6.25 7.88 8.41
N GLY A 168 6.72 7.26 9.50
CA GLY A 168 6.88 7.88 10.80
C GLY A 168 7.85 9.06 10.81
N GLY A 169 7.73 9.90 11.86
CA GLY A 169 8.58 11.07 12.02
C GLY A 169 8.27 11.86 13.30
N LEU A 170 8.82 13.06 13.39
CA LEU A 170 8.56 13.97 14.49
C LEU A 170 7.08 14.34 14.58
N THR A 171 6.57 14.40 15.82
CA THR A 171 5.24 14.95 16.10
C THR A 171 5.29 16.47 15.91
N VAL A 172 4.39 16.99 15.09
CA VAL A 172 4.35 18.44 14.79
C VAL A 172 2.93 18.99 14.93
N SER A 173 2.86 20.31 15.22
CA SER A 173 1.62 21.07 15.17
C SER A 173 1.19 21.32 13.71
N VAL A 174 -0.01 21.86 13.52
CA VAL A 174 -0.48 22.30 12.20
C VAL A 174 0.38 23.40 11.57
N ASP A 175 1.18 24.09 12.36
CA ASP A 175 2.12 25.12 11.91
C ASP A 175 3.56 24.59 11.78
N GLY A 176 3.76 23.27 11.92
CA GLY A 176 5.05 22.59 11.77
C GLY A 176 5.98 22.70 12.97
N GLU A 177 5.52 23.23 14.12
CA GLU A 177 6.34 23.28 15.33
C GLU A 177 6.49 21.86 15.90
N VAL A 178 7.70 21.45 16.21
CA VAL A 178 7.98 20.15 16.84
C VAL A 178 7.36 20.11 18.24
N GLN A 179 6.63 19.06 18.56
CA GLN A 179 5.95 18.86 19.83
C GLN A 179 6.66 17.83 20.71
N ARG A 180 6.60 18.03 22.02
CA ARG A 180 6.98 17.04 23.04
C ARG A 180 5.87 16.02 23.27
N ALA A 181 6.14 15.00 24.06
CA ALA A 181 5.17 13.96 24.41
C ALA A 181 3.94 14.50 25.18
N ASP A 182 4.08 15.60 25.89
CA ASP A 182 2.99 16.27 26.61
C ASP A 182 2.18 17.25 25.72
N GLY A 183 2.50 17.33 24.43
CA GLY A 183 1.85 18.23 23.46
C GLY A 183 2.40 19.66 23.45
N SER A 184 3.30 20.03 24.37
CA SER A 184 3.95 21.35 24.34
C SER A 184 4.93 21.46 23.18
N VAL A 185 5.13 22.65 22.61
CA VAL A 185 6.05 22.85 21.51
C VAL A 185 7.50 22.98 21.98
N VAL A 186 8.45 22.57 21.16
CA VAL A 186 9.88 22.87 21.30
C VAL A 186 10.10 24.25 20.68
N PRO A 187 10.38 25.31 21.47
CA PRO A 187 10.43 26.68 20.96
C PRO A 187 11.49 26.87 19.87
N GLY A 188 11.05 27.36 18.69
CA GLY A 188 11.95 27.66 17.58
C GLY A 188 12.35 26.47 16.70
N LEU A 189 11.87 25.26 17.02
CA LEU A 189 12.14 24.06 16.22
C LEU A 189 10.92 23.71 15.36
N TYR A 190 11.15 23.54 14.06
CA TYR A 190 10.13 23.18 13.07
C TYR A 190 10.57 21.95 12.29
N ALA A 191 9.60 21.14 11.85
CA ALA A 191 9.83 20.01 10.95
C ALA A 191 8.71 19.88 9.91
N ALA A 192 9.07 19.50 8.69
CA ALA A 192 8.14 19.26 7.60
C ALA A 192 8.72 18.24 6.60
N GLY A 193 7.86 17.59 5.83
CA GLY A 193 8.26 16.56 4.88
C GLY A 193 8.70 15.28 5.58
N ALA A 194 9.62 14.53 4.99
CA ALA A 194 10.00 13.16 5.39
C ALA A 194 10.50 12.99 6.85
N CYS A 195 10.84 14.05 7.55
CA CYS A 195 11.23 13.98 8.97
C CYS A 195 10.06 14.24 9.94
N ALA A 196 8.88 14.61 9.43
CA ALA A 196 7.69 14.89 10.23
C ALA A 196 6.56 13.93 9.84
N SER A 197 5.82 13.43 10.82
CA SER A 197 4.63 12.62 10.56
C SER A 197 3.39 13.52 10.50
N ASN A 198 2.80 13.70 9.33
CA ASN A 198 1.69 14.61 9.05
C ASN A 198 0.41 13.88 8.63
N LEU A 199 0.11 13.83 7.30
CA LEU A 199 -1.15 13.31 6.76
C LEU A 199 -1.16 11.80 6.63
N ALA A 200 -0.14 11.23 6.00
CA ALA A 200 0.00 9.78 5.91
C ALA A 200 0.39 9.22 7.28
N GLN A 201 -0.48 8.38 7.83
CA GLN A 201 -0.31 7.81 9.16
C GLN A 201 0.06 6.33 9.10
N ASP A 202 -0.29 5.66 8.00
CA ASP A 202 -0.02 4.24 7.73
C ASP A 202 0.12 3.97 6.23
N GLY A 203 0.52 2.75 5.87
CA GLY A 203 0.67 2.33 4.47
C GLY A 203 -0.65 2.26 3.70
N LYS A 204 -1.78 2.06 4.37
CA LYS A 204 -3.10 2.00 3.74
C LYS A 204 -3.64 3.37 3.35
N GLY A 205 -3.29 4.39 4.14
CA GLY A 205 -3.70 5.77 3.90
C GLY A 205 -2.77 6.57 3.02
N TYR A 206 -1.59 6.04 2.68
CA TYR A 206 -0.65 6.72 1.81
C TYR A 206 -1.15 6.75 0.35
N ALA A 207 -0.88 7.87 -0.34
CA ALA A 207 -1.09 8.01 -1.78
C ALA A 207 0.10 8.71 -2.43
N SER A 208 0.36 8.41 -3.71
CA SER A 208 1.45 9.02 -4.48
C SER A 208 1.35 10.55 -4.47
N GLY A 209 2.48 11.21 -4.26
CA GLY A 209 2.57 12.66 -4.13
C GLY A 209 2.37 13.21 -2.72
N THR A 210 1.91 12.42 -1.75
CA THR A 210 1.69 12.85 -0.36
C THR A 210 2.96 13.48 0.23
N GLN A 211 4.12 12.86 0.12
CA GLN A 211 5.38 13.39 0.67
C GLN A 211 5.78 14.73 0.07
N LEU A 212 5.62 14.92 -1.25
CA LEU A 212 5.88 16.20 -1.90
C LEU A 212 4.87 17.26 -1.46
N GLY A 213 3.59 16.90 -1.38
CA GLY A 213 2.52 17.76 -0.91
C GLY A 213 2.73 18.22 0.52
N GLU A 214 3.01 17.29 1.44
CA GLU A 214 3.30 17.58 2.84
C GLU A 214 4.53 18.48 2.99
N GLY A 215 5.64 18.11 2.35
CA GLY A 215 6.88 18.88 2.43
C GLY A 215 6.72 20.30 1.93
N SER A 216 6.04 20.49 0.82
CA SER A 216 5.80 21.81 0.20
C SER A 216 4.83 22.66 1.03
N PHE A 217 3.68 22.10 1.40
CA PHE A 217 2.63 22.83 2.12
C PHE A 217 3.08 23.17 3.54
N PHE A 218 3.50 22.17 4.32
CA PHE A 218 3.87 22.37 5.72
C PHE A 218 5.21 23.08 5.86
N GLY A 219 6.17 22.91 4.94
CA GLY A 219 7.40 23.69 4.91
C GLY A 219 7.14 25.19 4.72
N ARG A 220 6.27 25.56 3.76
CA ARG A 220 5.84 26.95 3.58
C ARG A 220 5.10 27.49 4.80
N ARG A 221 4.22 26.70 5.40
CA ARG A 221 3.44 27.08 6.57
C ARG A 221 4.33 27.30 7.80
N ALA A 222 5.26 26.38 8.04
CA ALA A 222 6.24 26.48 9.13
C ALA A 222 7.14 27.71 8.98
N GLY A 223 7.64 27.97 7.77
CA GLY A 223 8.43 29.17 7.49
C GLY A 223 7.67 30.47 7.74
N ALA A 224 6.40 30.54 7.31
CA ALA A 224 5.55 31.72 7.55
C ALA A 224 5.24 31.89 9.06
N HIS A 225 5.03 30.80 9.80
CA HIS A 225 4.82 30.84 11.25
C HIS A 225 6.08 31.31 11.98
N ALA A 226 7.24 30.75 11.65
CA ALA A 226 8.53 31.12 12.23
C ALA A 226 8.84 32.63 12.03
N ALA A 227 8.61 33.16 10.82
CA ALA A 227 8.81 34.57 10.52
C ALA A 227 7.90 35.48 11.36
N ARG A 228 6.61 35.14 11.50
CA ARG A 228 5.67 35.90 12.35
C ARG A 228 6.06 35.85 13.82
N ARG A 229 6.63 34.76 14.30
CA ARG A 229 7.10 34.61 15.69
C ARG A 229 8.33 35.49 15.93
N ALA A 230 9.31 35.45 15.02
CA ALA A 230 10.53 36.28 15.14
C ALA A 230 10.22 37.79 15.15
N ALA A 231 9.20 38.22 14.38
CA ALA A 231 8.79 39.62 14.34
C ALA A 231 8.11 40.12 15.65
N LYS A 232 7.75 39.22 16.55
CA LYS A 232 7.10 39.54 17.86
C LYS A 232 8.05 39.42 19.05
N ALA A 233 9.24 38.87 18.83
CA ALA A 233 10.28 38.72 19.84
C ALA A 233 11.21 39.92 19.86
#